data_4b9363a2d4574104a8aa2c67383b344e
#
_entry.id   4b9363a2d4574104a8aa2c67383b344e
#
_cell.length_a   1.000
_cell.length_b   1.000
_cell.length_c   1.000
_cell.angle_alpha   90.00
_cell.angle_beta   90.00
_cell.angle_gamma   90.00
#
_symmetry.space_group_name_H-M   'P 1'
#
loop_
_entity.id
_entity.type
_entity.pdbx_description
1 polymer ?
#
loop_
_entity_poly.entity_id
_entity_poly.type
_entity_poly.pdbx_seq_one_letter_code
_entity_poly.pdbx_strand_id
1 'polypeptide(L)'
;ILEVPWQSGETNFDPEAAIEEIGTTAYLTFREGSSADGELILDGSMVESAAAQYGPVSGSSSEYYVALKFTDEGAKAFGDATTKLYQSGGTISIWLDDENVSTASVNAAITDGQAIITSSASNPFTQEDVVKMARQINSGSLPFALTVDSYSTVSPSLGENSLSAMVLAGLIAFALIVVLM
;
A
#
# COMPACT_ATOMS: atom_id res chain seq x y z
N ILE A 1 -3.93 -15.12 -9.06
CA ILE A 1 -2.86 -14.88 -10.07
C ILE A 1 -2.82 -13.38 -10.28
N LEU A 2 -1.68 -12.75 -9.93
CA LEU A 2 -1.44 -11.34 -10.18
C LEU A 2 -0.67 -11.24 -11.50
N GLU A 3 -1.25 -10.57 -12.48
CA GLU A 3 -0.61 -10.30 -13.76
C GLU A 3 -0.21 -8.81 -13.78
N VAL A 4 1.08 -8.53 -13.87
CA VAL A 4 1.59 -7.17 -14.07
C VAL A 4 1.88 -6.98 -15.55
N PRO A 5 1.07 -6.20 -16.28
CA PRO A 5 1.26 -6.00 -17.71
C PRO A 5 2.50 -5.16 -17.95
N TRP A 6 3.43 -5.69 -18.73
CA TRP A 6 4.61 -5.00 -19.23
C TRP A 6 4.21 -3.92 -20.24
N GLN A 7 4.66 -2.67 -20.06
CA GLN A 7 4.46 -1.63 -21.06
C GLN A 7 5.54 -1.70 -22.14
N SER A 8 5.11 -1.64 -23.41
CA SER A 8 6.03 -1.62 -24.57
C SER A 8 6.97 -0.41 -24.48
N GLY A 9 8.26 -0.66 -24.28
CA GLY A 9 9.30 0.37 -24.19
C GLY A 9 10.00 0.49 -22.83
N GLU A 10 9.59 -0.23 -21.81
CA GLU A 10 10.32 -0.31 -20.55
C GLU A 10 11.49 -1.28 -20.68
N THR A 11 12.71 -0.74 -20.61
CA THR A 11 13.95 -1.53 -20.69
C THR A 11 14.51 -1.95 -19.33
N ASN A 12 13.91 -1.50 -18.23
CA ASN A 12 14.40 -1.68 -16.85
C ASN A 12 13.29 -2.09 -15.86
N PHE A 13 12.35 -2.94 -16.28
CA PHE A 13 11.43 -3.52 -15.31
C PHE A 13 12.17 -4.54 -14.45
N ASP A 14 12.31 -4.23 -13.16
CA ASP A 14 12.84 -5.14 -12.15
C ASP A 14 11.66 -5.89 -11.48
N PRO A 15 11.42 -7.15 -11.85
CA PRO A 15 10.32 -7.91 -11.26
C PRO A 15 10.54 -8.20 -9.77
N GLU A 16 11.80 -8.26 -9.31
CA GLU A 16 12.10 -8.48 -7.90
C GLU A 16 11.74 -7.26 -7.08
N ALA A 17 12.09 -6.06 -7.53
CA ALA A 17 11.70 -4.80 -6.88
C ALA A 17 10.18 -4.60 -6.87
N ALA A 18 9.48 -4.94 -7.96
CA ALA A 18 8.01 -4.87 -8.02
C ALA A 18 7.34 -5.87 -7.07
N ILE A 19 7.89 -7.07 -6.93
CA ILE A 19 7.41 -8.11 -6.01
C ILE A 19 7.71 -7.70 -4.57
N GLU A 20 8.88 -7.12 -4.30
CA GLU A 20 9.24 -6.61 -2.98
C GLU A 20 8.33 -5.44 -2.57
N GLU A 21 8.00 -4.53 -3.47
CA GLU A 21 7.06 -3.42 -3.22
C GLU A 21 5.62 -3.92 -2.96
N ILE A 22 5.18 -4.98 -3.64
CA ILE A 22 3.87 -5.61 -3.43
C ILE A 22 3.87 -6.52 -2.20
N GLY A 23 5.01 -7.16 -1.91
CA GLY A 23 5.18 -8.11 -0.80
C GLY A 23 5.39 -7.48 0.56
N THR A 24 5.72 -6.19 0.65
CA THR A 24 5.80 -5.45 1.92
C THR A 24 4.41 -5.10 2.43
N THR A 25 3.70 -6.11 2.93
CA THR A 25 2.50 -5.88 3.74
C THR A 25 2.95 -5.40 5.11
N ALA A 26 2.86 -4.10 5.34
CA ALA A 26 3.17 -3.56 6.64
C ALA A 26 2.05 -3.89 7.64
N TYR A 27 2.44 -4.41 8.80
CA TYR A 27 1.51 -4.79 9.86
C TYR A 27 1.11 -3.56 10.67
N LEU A 28 -0.10 -3.06 10.41
CA LEU A 28 -0.65 -1.91 11.12
C LEU A 28 -1.22 -2.34 12.48
N THR A 29 -0.83 -1.66 13.55
CA THR A 29 -1.42 -1.85 14.89
C THR A 29 -1.72 -0.53 15.56
N PHE A 30 -2.82 -0.50 16.31
CA PHE A 30 -3.19 0.57 17.21
C PHE A 30 -3.04 0.07 18.63
N ARG A 31 -2.29 0.81 19.45
CA ARG A 31 -1.95 0.39 20.82
C ARG A 31 -2.28 1.48 21.84
N GLU A 32 -2.64 1.06 23.04
CA GLU A 32 -2.83 1.96 24.17
C GLU A 32 -1.48 2.49 24.66
N GLY A 33 -1.38 3.79 24.87
CA GLY A 33 -0.13 4.43 25.30
C GLY A 33 0.78 4.80 24.11
N SER A 34 2.05 5.06 24.41
CA SER A 34 3.08 5.48 23.44
C SER A 34 4.14 4.40 23.18
N SER A 35 3.99 3.22 23.77
CA SER A 35 4.96 2.12 23.67
C SER A 35 4.48 1.04 22.71
N ALA A 36 5.43 0.39 22.02
CA ALA A 36 5.16 -0.81 21.21
C ALA A 36 4.63 -2.00 22.03
N ASP A 37 4.88 -2.01 23.34
CA ASP A 37 4.36 -3.02 24.28
C ASP A 37 2.96 -2.70 24.82
N GLY A 38 2.35 -1.58 24.37
CA GLY A 38 1.00 -1.18 24.75
C GLY A 38 -0.04 -2.22 24.39
N GLU A 39 -1.17 -2.24 25.12
CA GLU A 39 -2.29 -3.14 24.82
C GLU A 39 -2.78 -2.92 23.39
N LEU A 40 -2.92 -4.01 22.62
CA LEU A 40 -3.42 -3.96 21.25
C LEU A 40 -4.92 -3.60 21.26
N ILE A 41 -5.27 -2.51 20.58
CA ILE A 41 -6.65 -2.06 20.41
C ILE A 41 -7.27 -2.71 19.18
N LEU A 42 -6.60 -2.57 18.05
CA LEU A 42 -6.98 -3.19 16.77
C LEU A 42 -5.75 -3.32 15.86
N ASP A 43 -5.86 -4.16 14.85
CA ASP A 43 -4.86 -4.37 13.81
C ASP A 43 -5.39 -4.02 12.41
N GLY A 44 -4.53 -4.15 11.40
CA GLY A 44 -4.82 -3.81 10.02
C GLY A 44 -6.02 -4.56 9.42
N SER A 45 -6.34 -5.78 9.90
CA SER A 45 -7.49 -6.55 9.40
C SER A 45 -8.84 -5.91 9.75
N MET A 46 -8.85 -5.05 10.76
CA MET A 46 -10.03 -4.27 11.19
C MET A 46 -10.13 -2.92 10.46
N VAL A 47 -9.23 -2.61 9.53
CA VAL A 47 -9.27 -1.42 8.66
C VAL A 47 -9.90 -1.79 7.33
N GLU A 48 -11.02 -1.17 6.99
CA GLU A 48 -11.70 -1.38 5.70
C GLU A 48 -10.95 -0.68 4.55
N SER A 49 -10.47 0.54 4.80
CA SER A 49 -9.72 1.31 3.81
C SER A 49 -8.88 2.42 4.42
N ALA A 50 -7.79 2.77 3.73
CA ALA A 50 -6.93 3.92 4.01
C ALA A 50 -6.80 4.79 2.76
N ALA A 51 -6.88 6.11 2.92
CA ALA A 51 -6.79 7.08 1.82
C ALA A 51 -5.89 8.25 2.18
N ALA A 52 -4.94 8.56 1.30
CA ALA A 52 -4.13 9.78 1.41
C ALA A 52 -5.00 11.01 1.12
N GLN A 53 -4.97 12.00 1.98
CA GLN A 53 -5.74 13.22 1.85
C GLN A 53 -4.90 14.46 2.18
N TYR A 54 -5.36 15.62 1.70
CA TYR A 54 -4.82 16.93 2.01
C TYR A 54 -5.95 17.88 2.36
N GLY A 55 -5.89 18.49 3.52
CA GLY A 55 -6.95 19.38 3.97
C GLY A 55 -6.72 19.92 5.38
N PRO A 56 -7.65 20.74 5.87
CA PRO A 56 -7.58 21.28 7.21
C PRO A 56 -7.82 20.18 8.25
N VAL A 57 -6.92 20.05 9.20
CA VAL A 57 -7.06 19.16 10.35
C VAL A 57 -7.21 19.99 11.62
N SER A 58 -8.29 19.75 12.37
CA SER A 58 -8.57 20.41 13.66
C SER A 58 -8.51 21.95 13.65
N GLY A 59 -8.98 22.57 12.57
CA GLY A 59 -9.06 24.04 12.46
C GLY A 59 -7.72 24.74 12.19
N SER A 60 -6.69 23.98 11.89
CA SER A 60 -5.34 24.44 11.58
C SER A 60 -5.10 24.57 10.08
N SER A 61 -3.85 24.84 9.70
CA SER A 61 -3.39 24.84 8.31
C SER A 61 -3.70 23.49 7.64
N SER A 62 -3.87 23.49 6.32
CA SER A 62 -4.02 22.24 5.57
C SER A 62 -2.72 21.45 5.60
N GLU A 63 -2.82 20.17 5.86
CA GLU A 63 -1.71 19.23 5.91
C GLU A 63 -2.06 17.92 5.21
N TYR A 64 -1.05 17.10 4.92
CA TYR A 64 -1.23 15.75 4.42
C TYR A 64 -1.50 14.80 5.58
N TYR A 65 -2.51 13.94 5.43
CA TYR A 65 -2.89 12.94 6.42
C TYR A 65 -3.43 11.68 5.75
N VAL A 66 -3.48 10.58 6.48
CA VAL A 66 -4.13 9.36 6.04
C VAL A 66 -5.48 9.24 6.75
N ALA A 67 -6.56 9.22 5.97
CA ALA A 67 -7.90 8.95 6.48
C ALA A 67 -8.12 7.43 6.51
N LEU A 68 -8.58 6.92 7.64
CA LEU A 68 -8.89 5.52 7.88
C LEU A 68 -10.40 5.33 8.03
N LYS A 69 -10.90 4.25 7.45
CA LYS A 69 -12.24 3.74 7.70
C LYS A 69 -12.11 2.33 8.26
N PHE A 70 -12.76 2.09 9.39
CA PHE A 70 -12.75 0.79 10.05
C PHE A 70 -13.90 -0.09 9.58
N THR A 71 -13.73 -1.41 9.71
CA THR A 71 -14.83 -2.36 9.65
C THR A 71 -15.79 -2.14 10.86
N ASP A 72 -16.97 -2.75 10.84
CA ASP A 72 -17.91 -2.63 11.96
C ASP A 72 -17.29 -3.12 13.29
N GLU A 73 -16.47 -4.17 13.22
CA GLU A 73 -15.75 -4.71 14.37
C GLU A 73 -14.65 -3.75 14.85
N GLY A 74 -13.87 -3.21 13.91
CA GLY A 74 -12.84 -2.19 14.20
C GLY A 74 -13.42 -0.90 14.76
N ALA A 75 -14.54 -0.42 14.20
CA ALA A 75 -15.24 0.77 14.69
C ALA A 75 -15.70 0.60 16.14
N LYS A 76 -16.21 -0.59 16.49
CA LYS A 76 -16.60 -0.90 17.86
C LYS A 76 -15.39 -0.97 18.79
N ALA A 77 -14.35 -1.70 18.43
CA ALA A 77 -13.13 -1.83 19.23
C ALA A 77 -12.48 -0.47 19.49
N PHE A 78 -12.37 0.36 18.43
CA PHE A 78 -11.82 1.71 18.53
C PHE A 78 -12.68 2.65 19.36
N GLY A 79 -14.01 2.56 19.20
CA GLY A 79 -14.98 3.31 20.00
C GLY A 79 -14.90 3.01 21.49
N ASP A 80 -14.83 1.72 21.84
CA ASP A 80 -14.72 1.26 23.23
C ASP A 80 -13.39 1.74 23.85
N ALA A 81 -12.26 1.58 23.11
CA ALA A 81 -10.94 2.01 23.56
C ALA A 81 -10.84 3.54 23.71
N THR A 82 -11.30 4.31 22.71
CA THR A 82 -11.27 5.78 22.79
C THR A 82 -12.17 6.32 23.89
N THR A 83 -13.30 5.67 24.18
CA THR A 83 -14.17 6.04 25.30
C THR A 83 -13.46 5.84 26.66
N LYS A 84 -12.79 4.69 26.84
CA LYS A 84 -11.99 4.39 28.05
C LYS A 84 -10.84 5.39 28.21
N LEU A 85 -10.09 5.62 27.13
CA LEU A 85 -8.90 6.47 27.14
C LEU A 85 -9.25 7.95 27.29
N TYR A 86 -10.36 8.41 26.74
CA TYR A 86 -10.84 9.77 26.96
C TYR A 86 -11.09 10.06 28.45
N GLN A 87 -11.67 9.11 29.17
CA GLN A 87 -11.94 9.27 30.61
C GLN A 87 -10.67 9.27 31.47
N SER A 88 -9.61 8.56 31.02
CA SER A 88 -8.32 8.48 31.73
C SER A 88 -7.28 9.49 31.25
N GLY A 89 -7.56 10.26 30.20
CA GLY A 89 -6.58 11.14 29.55
C GLY A 89 -5.45 10.38 28.86
N GLY A 90 -5.78 9.19 28.33
CA GLY A 90 -4.80 8.30 27.69
C GLY A 90 -4.43 8.72 26.28
N THR A 91 -3.48 7.98 25.72
CA THR A 91 -2.96 8.15 24.35
C THR A 91 -3.14 6.88 23.55
N ILE A 92 -3.20 7.02 22.23
CA ILE A 92 -3.13 5.91 21.29
C ILE A 92 -1.92 6.11 20.40
N SER A 93 -1.13 5.07 20.21
CA SER A 93 -0.04 5.03 19.26
C SER A 93 -0.38 4.12 18.08
N ILE A 94 0.05 4.54 16.90
CA ILE A 94 -0.15 3.83 15.63
C ILE A 94 1.22 3.38 15.15
N TRP A 95 1.33 2.09 14.91
CA TRP A 95 2.56 1.42 14.52
C TRP A 95 2.38 0.76 13.17
N LEU A 96 3.38 0.90 12.32
CA LEU A 96 3.48 0.20 11.05
C LEU A 96 4.73 -0.69 11.15
N ASP A 97 4.55 -1.99 11.27
CA ASP A 97 5.57 -2.93 11.73
C ASP A 97 6.12 -2.49 13.10
N ASP A 98 7.41 -2.17 13.16
CA ASP A 98 8.10 -1.72 14.39
C ASP A 98 8.27 -0.19 14.43
N GLU A 99 7.77 0.55 13.43
CA GLU A 99 7.89 2.01 13.35
C GLU A 99 6.68 2.72 13.95
N ASN A 100 6.90 3.60 14.92
CA ASN A 100 5.86 4.47 15.42
C ASN A 100 5.55 5.59 14.41
N VAL A 101 4.40 5.51 13.78
CA VAL A 101 3.96 6.47 12.76
C VAL A 101 3.31 7.70 13.39
N SER A 102 2.51 7.50 14.44
CA SER A 102 1.81 8.58 15.11
C SER A 102 1.47 8.19 16.55
N THR A 103 1.47 9.19 17.43
CA THR A 103 0.98 9.06 18.80
C THR A 103 0.12 10.27 19.12
N ALA A 104 -1.13 10.03 19.48
CA ALA A 104 -2.11 11.08 19.72
C ALA A 104 -2.80 10.90 21.08
N SER A 105 -3.06 12.02 21.77
CA SER A 105 -3.92 12.03 22.96
C SER A 105 -5.36 11.89 22.54
N VAL A 106 -6.12 11.10 23.29
CA VAL A 106 -7.54 10.90 23.05
C VAL A 106 -8.33 12.03 23.71
N ASN A 107 -8.81 12.96 22.89
CA ASN A 107 -9.55 14.14 23.35
C ASN A 107 -11.09 13.99 23.26
N ALA A 108 -11.56 12.91 22.66
CA ALA A 108 -12.97 12.57 22.53
C ALA A 108 -13.12 11.06 22.25
N ALA A 109 -14.28 10.50 22.58
CA ALA A 109 -14.66 9.17 22.11
C ALA A 109 -14.96 9.24 20.61
N ILE A 110 -14.40 8.31 19.82
CA ILE A 110 -14.55 8.23 18.37
C ILE A 110 -15.37 6.97 18.06
N THR A 111 -16.64 7.16 17.71
CA THR A 111 -17.59 6.05 17.49
C THR A 111 -18.16 6.02 16.09
N ASP A 112 -17.69 6.89 15.21
CA ASP A 112 -18.14 7.01 13.81
C ASP A 112 -17.43 6.04 12.84
N GLY A 113 -16.50 5.24 13.36
CA GLY A 113 -15.74 4.27 12.56
C GLY A 113 -14.68 4.88 11.65
N GLN A 114 -14.27 6.11 11.93
CA GLN A 114 -13.24 6.80 11.16
C GLN A 114 -12.13 7.32 12.08
N ALA A 115 -10.91 7.37 11.55
CA ALA A 115 -9.77 8.01 12.21
C ALA A 115 -8.87 8.66 11.19
N ILE A 116 -7.99 9.54 11.63
CA ILE A 116 -6.96 10.14 10.79
C ILE A 116 -5.59 9.94 11.43
N ILE A 117 -4.60 9.65 10.59
CA ILE A 117 -3.18 9.63 10.98
C ILE A 117 -2.58 10.95 10.53
N THR A 118 -2.16 11.75 11.50
CA THR A 118 -1.51 13.05 11.25
C THR A 118 -0.05 13.00 11.67
N SER A 119 0.75 13.85 11.04
CA SER A 119 2.15 14.04 11.41
C SER A 119 2.30 14.90 12.67
N SER A 120 3.51 14.92 13.23
CA SER A 120 3.86 15.91 14.23
C SER A 120 4.20 17.25 13.56
N ALA A 121 4.01 18.35 14.27
CA ALA A 121 4.33 19.69 13.76
C ALA A 121 5.83 19.87 13.41
N SER A 122 6.72 19.07 14.01
CA SER A 122 8.17 19.07 13.76
C SER A 122 8.59 18.25 12.54
N ASN A 123 7.74 17.33 12.08
CA ASN A 123 8.01 16.46 10.93
C ASN A 123 6.71 16.24 10.14
N PRO A 124 6.30 17.21 9.31
CA PRO A 124 5.07 17.12 8.56
C PRO A 124 5.17 16.05 7.45
N PHE A 125 4.09 15.29 7.23
CA PHE A 125 4.02 14.34 6.13
C PHE A 125 4.09 15.04 4.78
N THR A 126 4.78 14.41 3.84
CA THR A 126 4.72 14.76 2.42
C THR A 126 3.58 14.01 1.74
N GLN A 127 3.25 14.41 0.52
CA GLN A 127 2.28 13.67 -0.31
C GLN A 127 2.73 12.22 -0.55
N GLU A 128 4.03 12.02 -0.75
CA GLU A 128 4.61 10.70 -1.00
C GLU A 128 4.47 9.79 0.20
N ASP A 129 4.74 10.31 1.41
CA ASP A 129 4.61 9.57 2.67
C ASP A 129 3.19 9.04 2.87
N VAL A 130 2.18 9.91 2.75
CA VAL A 130 0.78 9.51 2.98
C VAL A 130 0.25 8.56 1.90
N VAL A 131 0.70 8.70 0.65
CA VAL A 131 0.35 7.77 -0.43
C VAL A 131 0.97 6.40 -0.20
N LYS A 132 2.26 6.35 0.16
CA LYS A 132 2.97 5.11 0.48
C LYS A 132 2.30 4.42 1.68
N MET A 133 2.07 5.15 2.76
CA MET A 133 1.42 4.64 3.97
C MET A 133 0.01 4.09 3.69
N ALA A 134 -0.82 4.83 2.95
CA ALA A 134 -2.16 4.37 2.59
C ALA A 134 -2.13 3.08 1.76
N ARG A 135 -1.18 2.94 0.83
CA ARG A 135 -0.98 1.70 0.06
C ARG A 135 -0.56 0.54 0.95
N GLN A 136 0.41 0.75 1.85
CA GLN A 136 0.89 -0.27 2.78
C GLN A 136 -0.24 -0.76 3.69
N ILE A 137 -1.04 0.15 4.27
CA ILE A 137 -2.19 -0.18 5.11
C ILE A 137 -3.23 -0.99 4.32
N ASN A 138 -3.60 -0.54 3.11
CA ASN A 138 -4.57 -1.26 2.28
C ASN A 138 -4.05 -2.65 1.86
N SER A 139 -2.75 -2.83 1.67
CA SER A 139 -2.14 -4.13 1.39
C SER A 139 -2.12 -5.04 2.63
N GLY A 140 -1.86 -4.47 3.81
CA GLY A 140 -1.83 -5.18 5.09
C GLY A 140 -3.21 -5.47 5.69
N SER A 141 -4.29 -4.85 5.17
CA SER A 141 -5.68 -5.16 5.55
C SER A 141 -6.18 -6.49 4.97
N LEU A 142 -5.42 -7.11 4.05
CA LEU A 142 -5.76 -8.44 3.55
C LEU A 142 -5.55 -9.50 4.65
N PRO A 143 -6.52 -10.40 4.88
CA PRO A 143 -6.47 -11.37 5.98
C PRO A 143 -5.44 -12.49 5.79
N PHE A 144 -4.58 -12.42 4.79
CA PHE A 144 -3.53 -13.40 4.49
C PHE A 144 -2.31 -12.73 3.89
N ALA A 145 -1.13 -13.13 4.37
CA ALA A 145 0.14 -12.75 3.78
C ALA A 145 0.24 -13.35 2.37
N LEU A 146 0.50 -12.52 1.37
CA LEU A 146 0.82 -12.99 0.03
C LEU A 146 2.24 -13.54 0.05
N THR A 147 2.39 -14.88 -0.02
CA THR A 147 3.67 -15.53 -0.25
C THR A 147 3.84 -15.74 -1.75
N VAL A 148 4.94 -15.26 -2.32
CA VAL A 148 5.31 -15.54 -3.70
C VAL A 148 5.82 -16.97 -3.78
N ASP A 149 4.99 -17.88 -4.30
CA ASP A 149 5.34 -19.30 -4.44
C ASP A 149 6.17 -19.55 -5.72
N SER A 150 5.88 -18.82 -6.79
CA SER A 150 6.68 -18.82 -8.02
C SER A 150 6.31 -17.64 -8.94
N TYR A 151 7.27 -17.11 -9.65
CA TYR A 151 7.03 -16.17 -10.75
C TYR A 151 7.64 -16.71 -12.05
N SER A 152 6.98 -16.46 -13.16
CA SER A 152 7.53 -16.74 -14.48
C SER A 152 7.48 -15.47 -15.32
N THR A 153 8.63 -14.99 -15.74
CA THR A 153 8.74 -13.88 -16.68
C THR A 153 8.65 -14.40 -18.09
N VAL A 154 7.62 -13.99 -18.81
CA VAL A 154 7.51 -14.27 -20.26
C VAL A 154 8.11 -13.09 -21.00
N SER A 155 9.33 -13.26 -21.47
CA SER A 155 10.03 -12.22 -22.25
C SER A 155 9.31 -11.95 -23.58
N PRO A 156 9.05 -10.66 -23.93
CA PRO A 156 8.42 -10.30 -25.22
C PRO A 156 9.32 -10.54 -26.44
N SER A 157 10.55 -11.05 -26.25
CA SER A 157 11.53 -11.32 -27.34
C SER A 157 11.09 -12.39 -28.33
N LEU A 158 10.04 -13.16 -28.05
CA LEU A 158 9.48 -14.16 -28.96
C LEU A 158 8.85 -13.56 -30.24
N GLY A 159 8.47 -12.25 -30.21
CA GLY A 159 7.87 -11.57 -31.36
C GLY A 159 8.89 -10.96 -32.34
N GLU A 160 9.96 -10.34 -31.86
CA GLU A 160 10.92 -9.62 -32.68
C GLU A 160 11.77 -10.53 -33.58
N ASN A 161 12.22 -11.67 -33.06
CA ASN A 161 12.99 -12.63 -33.84
C ASN A 161 12.13 -13.37 -34.89
N SER A 162 10.82 -13.54 -34.61
CA SER A 162 9.90 -14.20 -35.55
C SER A 162 9.61 -13.33 -36.78
N LEU A 163 9.49 -12.00 -36.57
CA LEU A 163 9.22 -11.08 -37.67
C LEU A 163 10.42 -10.95 -38.63
N SER A 164 11.64 -10.84 -38.11
CA SER A 164 12.86 -10.79 -38.93
C SER A 164 13.11 -12.11 -39.68
N ALA A 165 12.84 -13.25 -39.05
CA ALA A 165 12.94 -14.56 -39.72
C ALA A 165 11.91 -14.71 -40.85
N MET A 166 10.67 -14.23 -40.68
CA MET A 166 9.66 -14.24 -41.75
C MET A 166 10.00 -13.34 -42.92
N VAL A 167 10.52 -12.13 -42.66
CA VAL A 167 10.96 -11.21 -43.73
C VAL A 167 12.12 -11.80 -44.53
N LEU A 168 13.09 -12.39 -43.85
CA LEU A 168 14.23 -13.05 -44.52
C LEU A 168 13.80 -14.25 -45.38
N ALA A 169 12.92 -15.09 -44.82
CA ALA A 169 12.39 -16.23 -45.57
C ALA A 169 11.57 -15.80 -46.81
N GLY A 170 10.80 -14.71 -46.70
CA GLY A 170 10.05 -14.13 -47.81
C GLY A 170 10.96 -13.60 -48.91
N LEU A 171 12.07 -12.91 -48.55
CA LEU A 171 13.06 -12.44 -49.53
C LEU A 171 13.78 -13.57 -50.28
N ILE A 172 14.13 -14.64 -49.57
CA ILE A 172 14.76 -15.82 -50.16
C ILE A 172 13.79 -16.52 -51.14
N ALA A 173 12.52 -16.70 -50.74
CA ALA A 173 11.52 -17.28 -51.61
C ALA A 173 11.26 -16.43 -52.87
N PHE A 174 11.19 -15.12 -52.71
CA PHE A 174 11.05 -14.19 -53.86
C PHE A 174 12.23 -14.26 -54.81
N ALA A 175 13.47 -14.27 -54.31
CA ALA A 175 14.68 -14.39 -55.13
C ALA A 175 14.73 -15.71 -55.91
N LEU A 176 14.31 -16.83 -55.28
CA LEU A 176 14.22 -18.11 -55.96
C LEU A 176 13.21 -18.12 -57.12
N ILE A 177 12.06 -17.48 -56.93
CA ILE A 177 11.02 -17.36 -57.98
C ILE A 177 11.57 -16.56 -59.15
N VAL A 178 12.27 -15.45 -58.89
CA VAL A 178 12.88 -14.59 -59.93
C VAL A 178 13.97 -15.33 -60.73
N VAL A 179 14.77 -16.19 -60.08
CA VAL A 179 15.80 -17.00 -60.74
C VAL A 179 15.24 -18.13 -61.61
N LEU A 180 14.07 -18.69 -61.17
CA LEU A 180 13.40 -19.78 -61.91
C LEU A 180 12.52 -19.30 -63.07
N MET A 181 12.18 -18.03 -63.09
CA MET A 181 11.38 -17.41 -64.15
C MET A 181 12.24 -16.81 -65.26
#